data_24282637f321f48a0306add106655473
#
_entry.id   24282637f321f48a0306add106655473
#
_cell.length_a   1.000
_cell.length_b   1.000
_cell.length_c   1.000
_cell.angle_alpha   90.00
_cell.angle_beta   90.00
_cell.angle_gamma   90.00
#
_symmetry.space_group_name_H-M   'P 1'
#
loop_
_entity.id
_entity.type
_entity.pdbx_description
1 polymer ?
#
loop_
_entity_poly.entity_id
_entity_poly.type
_entity_poly.pdbx_seq_one_letter_code
_entity_poly.pdbx_strand_id
1 'polypeptide(L)'
;MKIRKLRSSDRSDVVEISRHVWEGHDYLPGVFESWLNDGNSHFYGVDVDGRIVAVANLRLFEGGRTGWMEGLRVHPDYRGKGYANEMTRFLVRKAEDLGVERLRYTTEDNNAASLRLASMAGFQRLLEKAVFWCVKPKKAPTVRGYLPIEEAKPARAFELLETNPSLVLHGVLVYDWKVADSALENFEEIGRDHGFFVALKNGKLDSMSFGHSRQDLEKTWGFTVHASDSKGFLAQVSFNMTRALEASSDSVMSTFEREFEETLGQVDFGCEEQDKGHLVLVEKQVKQAN
;
A
#
# COMPACT_ATOMS: atom_id res chain seq x y z
N MET A 1 -24.83 16.17 -13.60
CA MET A 1 -23.81 15.35 -12.95
C MET A 1 -24.34 13.92 -12.78
N LYS A 2 -23.58 12.92 -13.21
CA LYS A 2 -23.91 11.50 -13.08
C LYS A 2 -22.64 10.72 -12.71
N ILE A 3 -22.71 9.77 -11.77
CA ILE A 3 -21.61 8.82 -11.53
C ILE A 3 -21.92 7.56 -12.32
N ARG A 4 -20.98 7.11 -13.13
CA ARG A 4 -21.10 5.90 -13.98
C ARG A 4 -19.81 5.11 -14.07
N LYS A 5 -19.90 3.86 -14.46
CA LYS A 5 -18.71 3.07 -14.83
C LYS A 5 -17.96 3.75 -15.95
N LEU A 6 -16.62 3.74 -15.85
CA LEU A 6 -15.75 4.19 -16.93
C LEU A 6 -15.76 3.20 -18.11
N ARG A 7 -15.40 3.70 -19.28
CA ARG A 7 -15.30 2.96 -20.55
C ARG A 7 -13.95 3.32 -21.19
N SER A 8 -13.48 2.51 -22.10
CA SER A 8 -12.21 2.79 -22.82
C SER A 8 -12.21 4.15 -23.52
N SER A 9 -13.39 4.64 -23.97
CA SER A 9 -13.55 5.98 -24.56
C SER A 9 -13.27 7.12 -23.58
N ASP A 10 -13.27 6.89 -22.27
CA ASP A 10 -13.04 7.92 -21.24
C ASP A 10 -11.53 8.11 -20.94
N ARG A 11 -10.65 7.34 -21.58
CA ARG A 11 -9.20 7.36 -21.34
C ARG A 11 -8.60 8.75 -21.45
N SER A 12 -9.03 9.55 -22.44
CA SER A 12 -8.50 10.90 -22.64
C SER A 12 -8.74 11.81 -21.45
N ASP A 13 -9.94 11.75 -20.86
CA ASP A 13 -10.29 12.54 -19.68
C ASP A 13 -9.49 12.10 -18.46
N VAL A 14 -9.27 10.77 -18.27
CA VAL A 14 -8.46 10.24 -17.18
C VAL A 14 -6.99 10.67 -17.30
N VAL A 15 -6.42 10.63 -18.50
CA VAL A 15 -5.08 11.16 -18.79
C VAL A 15 -4.99 12.64 -18.46
N GLU A 16 -6.01 13.42 -18.82
CA GLU A 16 -6.04 14.86 -18.53
C GLU A 16 -6.09 15.14 -17.02
N ILE A 17 -6.93 14.42 -16.27
CA ILE A 17 -6.98 14.50 -14.80
C ILE A 17 -5.60 14.18 -14.19
N SER A 18 -4.94 13.15 -14.71
CA SER A 18 -3.67 12.64 -14.20
C SER A 18 -2.48 13.57 -14.43
N ARG A 19 -2.50 14.40 -15.50
CA ARG A 19 -1.43 15.38 -15.79
C ARG A 19 -1.17 16.37 -14.64
N HIS A 20 -2.14 16.55 -13.77
CA HIS A 20 -2.08 17.49 -12.64
C HIS A 20 -1.78 16.81 -11.29
N VAL A 21 -1.35 15.57 -11.34
CA VAL A 21 -1.04 14.77 -10.15
C VAL A 21 0.45 14.41 -10.19
N TRP A 22 1.17 14.68 -9.10
CA TRP A 22 2.60 14.39 -8.97
C TRP A 22 3.41 14.81 -10.21
N GLU A 23 3.22 16.05 -10.68
CA GLU A 23 3.92 16.61 -11.83
C GLU A 23 3.77 15.77 -13.12
N GLY A 24 2.66 15.04 -13.25
CA GLY A 24 2.36 14.18 -14.40
C GLY A 24 2.79 12.72 -14.22
N HIS A 25 3.32 12.34 -13.07
CA HIS A 25 3.77 10.96 -12.75
C HIS A 25 2.66 10.11 -12.12
N ASP A 26 1.39 10.40 -12.38
CA ASP A 26 0.27 9.58 -11.86
C ASP A 26 0.23 8.21 -12.54
N TYR A 27 0.05 7.17 -11.76
CA TYR A 27 -0.03 5.79 -12.24
C TYR A 27 -1.34 5.45 -12.96
N LEU A 28 -2.41 6.24 -12.78
CA LEU A 28 -3.74 5.93 -13.34
C LEU A 28 -3.77 5.66 -14.83
N PRO A 29 -3.06 6.42 -15.71
CA PRO A 29 -3.01 6.11 -17.15
C PRO A 29 -2.44 4.72 -17.45
N GLY A 30 -1.50 4.26 -16.63
CA GLY A 30 -0.85 2.93 -16.78
C GLY A 30 -1.76 1.78 -16.38
N VAL A 31 -2.59 1.96 -15.34
CA VAL A 31 -3.48 0.91 -14.81
C VAL A 31 -4.90 0.98 -15.39
N PHE A 32 -5.22 1.96 -16.22
CA PHE A 32 -6.57 2.24 -16.71
C PHE A 32 -7.23 1.02 -17.36
N GLU A 33 -6.57 0.42 -18.34
CA GLU A 33 -7.12 -0.72 -19.09
C GLU A 33 -7.19 -1.99 -18.21
N SER A 34 -6.21 -2.20 -17.33
CA SER A 34 -6.23 -3.34 -16.41
C SER A 34 -7.40 -3.25 -15.44
N TRP A 35 -7.69 -2.06 -14.89
CA TRP A 35 -8.84 -1.87 -14.01
C TRP A 35 -10.19 -2.01 -14.72
N LEU A 36 -10.28 -1.61 -15.98
CA LEU A 36 -11.50 -1.81 -16.76
C LEU A 36 -11.79 -3.28 -17.04
N ASN A 37 -10.76 -4.10 -17.20
CA ASN A 37 -10.87 -5.52 -17.54
C ASN A 37 -10.81 -6.47 -16.33
N ASP A 38 -10.51 -5.96 -15.12
CA ASP A 38 -10.49 -6.73 -13.89
C ASP A 38 -11.92 -6.88 -13.33
N GLY A 39 -12.41 -8.12 -13.23
CA GLY A 39 -13.74 -8.40 -12.69
C GLY A 39 -13.95 -7.99 -11.23
N ASN A 40 -12.85 -7.85 -10.45
CA ASN A 40 -12.87 -7.38 -9.07
C ASN A 40 -12.78 -5.86 -8.97
N SER A 41 -12.59 -5.15 -10.07
CA SER A 41 -12.43 -3.70 -10.13
C SER A 41 -13.74 -3.02 -10.53
N HIS A 42 -14.12 -2.00 -9.79
CA HIS A 42 -15.32 -1.20 -10.03
C HIS A 42 -14.91 0.25 -10.23
N PHE A 43 -14.46 0.57 -11.44
CA PHE A 43 -13.90 1.86 -11.79
C PHE A 43 -14.98 2.83 -12.26
N TYR A 44 -15.17 3.93 -11.52
CA TYR A 44 -16.21 4.92 -11.75
C TYR A 44 -15.65 6.31 -12.06
N GLY A 45 -16.44 7.09 -12.80
CA GLY A 45 -16.18 8.49 -13.07
C GLY A 45 -17.41 9.36 -12.80
N VAL A 46 -17.16 10.60 -12.40
CA VAL A 46 -18.16 11.68 -12.38
C VAL A 46 -18.22 12.29 -13.76
N ASP A 47 -19.35 12.11 -14.44
CA ASP A 47 -19.66 12.67 -15.75
C ASP A 47 -20.42 13.98 -15.59
N VAL A 48 -19.85 15.04 -16.13
CA VAL A 48 -20.46 16.37 -16.21
C VAL A 48 -20.48 16.77 -17.67
N ASP A 49 -21.66 16.84 -18.27
CA ASP A 49 -21.91 17.25 -19.65
C ASP A 49 -21.08 16.44 -20.68
N GLY A 50 -20.93 15.12 -20.43
CA GLY A 50 -20.22 14.19 -21.29
C GLY A 50 -18.71 14.12 -21.07
N ARG A 51 -18.15 14.85 -20.08
CA ARG A 51 -16.74 14.83 -19.69
C ARG A 51 -16.57 14.19 -18.33
N ILE A 52 -15.58 13.32 -18.18
CA ILE A 52 -15.19 12.78 -16.87
C ILE A 52 -14.30 13.79 -16.14
N VAL A 53 -14.78 14.23 -14.97
CA VAL A 53 -14.11 15.27 -14.17
C VAL A 53 -13.55 14.75 -12.83
N ALA A 54 -13.96 13.56 -12.42
CA ALA A 54 -13.37 12.86 -11.27
C ALA A 54 -13.47 11.36 -11.48
N VAL A 55 -12.54 10.62 -10.91
CA VAL A 55 -12.48 9.16 -11.00
C VAL A 55 -12.15 8.55 -9.64
N ALA A 56 -12.58 7.31 -9.40
CA ALA A 56 -12.14 6.47 -8.28
C ALA A 56 -12.46 5.00 -8.57
N ASN A 57 -11.66 4.10 -8.02
CA ASN A 57 -11.86 2.67 -8.10
C ASN A 57 -12.23 2.10 -6.73
N LEU A 58 -13.10 1.08 -6.75
CA LEU A 58 -13.37 0.17 -5.65
C LEU A 58 -12.97 -1.23 -6.11
N ARG A 59 -11.94 -1.80 -5.53
CA ARG A 59 -11.45 -3.13 -5.88
C ARG A 59 -11.76 -4.11 -4.75
N LEU A 60 -12.23 -5.30 -5.10
CA LEU A 60 -12.56 -6.34 -4.14
C LEU A 60 -11.34 -7.20 -3.86
N PHE A 61 -11.01 -7.38 -2.59
CA PHE A 61 -9.95 -8.24 -2.08
C PHE A 61 -10.50 -9.28 -1.10
N GLU A 62 -9.67 -10.25 -0.73
CA GLU A 62 -9.99 -11.21 0.33
C GLU A 62 -11.32 -11.94 0.09
N GLY A 63 -11.51 -12.44 -1.14
CA GLY A 63 -12.76 -13.12 -1.51
C GLY A 63 -13.99 -12.21 -1.55
N GLY A 64 -13.81 -10.89 -1.70
CA GLY A 64 -14.89 -9.90 -1.72
C GLY A 64 -15.26 -9.33 -0.36
N ARG A 65 -14.61 -9.77 0.74
CA ARG A 65 -14.87 -9.25 2.09
C ARG A 65 -14.37 -7.82 2.28
N THR A 66 -13.26 -7.47 1.63
CA THR A 66 -12.65 -6.14 1.72
C THR A 66 -12.80 -5.37 0.41
N GLY A 67 -13.40 -4.18 0.49
CA GLY A 67 -13.39 -3.20 -0.58
C GLY A 67 -12.22 -2.24 -0.41
N TRP A 68 -11.32 -2.24 -1.37
CA TRP A 68 -10.17 -1.35 -1.43
C TRP A 68 -10.51 -0.12 -2.28
N MET A 69 -10.47 1.06 -1.68
CA MET A 69 -10.72 2.31 -2.39
C MET A 69 -9.38 2.91 -2.84
N GLU A 70 -9.26 3.19 -4.13
CA GLU A 70 -8.01 3.69 -4.71
C GLU A 70 -8.26 4.67 -5.86
N GLY A 71 -7.24 5.43 -6.24
CA GLY A 71 -7.27 6.25 -7.45
C GLY A 71 -8.27 7.41 -7.45
N LEU A 72 -8.70 7.91 -6.28
CA LEU A 72 -9.56 9.09 -6.24
C LEU A 72 -8.81 10.32 -6.76
N ARG A 73 -9.27 10.84 -7.89
CA ARG A 73 -8.72 12.04 -8.52
C ARG A 73 -9.85 12.97 -8.94
N VAL A 74 -9.63 14.28 -8.84
CA VAL A 74 -10.55 15.32 -9.34
C VAL A 74 -9.76 16.31 -10.17
N HIS A 75 -10.23 16.56 -11.39
CA HIS A 75 -9.65 17.56 -12.28
C HIS A 75 -9.56 18.94 -11.58
N PRO A 76 -8.45 19.67 -11.69
CA PRO A 76 -8.23 20.93 -10.95
C PRO A 76 -9.39 21.93 -11.05
N ASP A 77 -9.91 22.17 -12.24
CA ASP A 77 -11.01 23.13 -12.48
C ASP A 77 -12.34 22.71 -11.84
N TYR A 78 -12.42 21.48 -11.38
CA TYR A 78 -13.61 20.91 -10.75
C TYR A 78 -13.43 20.63 -9.24
N ARG A 79 -12.27 20.96 -8.66
CA ARG A 79 -12.02 20.88 -7.22
C ARG A 79 -12.90 21.90 -6.48
N GLY A 80 -13.13 21.64 -5.19
CA GLY A 80 -13.98 22.51 -4.35
C GLY A 80 -15.49 22.39 -4.60
N LYS A 81 -15.93 21.66 -5.64
CA LYS A 81 -17.35 21.48 -6.01
C LYS A 81 -18.02 20.25 -5.39
N GLY A 82 -17.35 19.56 -4.47
CA GLY A 82 -17.91 18.42 -3.72
C GLY A 82 -17.79 17.05 -4.40
N TYR A 83 -17.22 16.95 -5.61
CA TYR A 83 -17.18 15.70 -6.38
C TYR A 83 -16.41 14.56 -5.68
N ALA A 84 -15.32 14.85 -4.97
CA ALA A 84 -14.61 13.84 -4.19
C ALA A 84 -15.49 13.23 -3.08
N ASN A 85 -16.26 14.07 -2.39
CA ASN A 85 -17.18 13.63 -1.34
C ASN A 85 -18.33 12.78 -1.91
N GLU A 86 -18.93 13.24 -3.02
CA GLU A 86 -20.00 12.48 -3.70
C GLU A 86 -19.49 11.12 -4.21
N MET A 87 -18.27 11.07 -4.79
CA MET A 87 -17.66 9.83 -5.22
C MET A 87 -17.39 8.89 -4.03
N THR A 88 -16.83 9.41 -2.93
CA THR A 88 -16.59 8.63 -1.72
C THR A 88 -17.89 8.03 -1.17
N ARG A 89 -18.94 8.83 -1.05
CA ARG A 89 -20.26 8.34 -0.61
C ARG A 89 -20.87 7.33 -1.56
N PHE A 90 -20.69 7.52 -2.85
CA PHE A 90 -21.15 6.57 -3.87
C PHE A 90 -20.44 5.22 -3.72
N LEU A 91 -19.08 5.22 -3.56
CA LEU A 91 -18.32 3.99 -3.38
C LEU A 91 -18.68 3.27 -2.07
N VAL A 92 -18.95 3.99 -0.98
CA VAL A 92 -19.45 3.39 0.27
C VAL A 92 -20.77 2.65 0.03
N ARG A 93 -21.78 3.30 -0.58
CA ARG A 93 -23.03 2.62 -0.93
C ARG A 93 -22.82 1.45 -1.88
N LYS A 94 -21.91 1.59 -2.84
CA LYS A 94 -21.61 0.51 -3.79
C LYS A 94 -20.98 -0.70 -3.10
N ALA A 95 -20.16 -0.49 -2.08
CA ALA A 95 -19.63 -1.55 -1.24
C ALA A 95 -20.74 -2.27 -0.43
N GLU A 96 -21.70 -1.51 0.10
CA GLU A 96 -22.90 -2.06 0.76
C GLU A 96 -23.70 -2.96 -0.20
N ASP A 97 -23.98 -2.47 -1.44
CA ASP A 97 -24.67 -3.25 -2.47
C ASP A 97 -23.93 -4.54 -2.88
N LEU A 98 -22.60 -4.54 -2.80
CA LEU A 98 -21.74 -5.69 -3.13
C LEU A 98 -21.55 -6.67 -1.95
N GLY A 99 -22.08 -6.36 -0.78
CA GLY A 99 -21.95 -7.21 0.41
C GLY A 99 -20.55 -7.18 1.03
N VAL A 100 -19.77 -6.14 0.79
CA VAL A 100 -18.43 -5.94 1.37
C VAL A 100 -18.57 -5.77 2.89
N GLU A 101 -17.72 -6.44 3.67
CA GLU A 101 -17.74 -6.35 5.12
C GLU A 101 -17.07 -5.08 5.65
N ARG A 102 -15.99 -4.66 4.95
CA ARG A 102 -15.19 -3.48 5.31
C ARG A 102 -14.63 -2.77 4.09
N LEU A 103 -14.44 -1.48 4.23
CA LEU A 103 -13.74 -0.62 3.28
C LEU A 103 -12.40 -0.19 3.86
N ARG A 104 -11.36 -0.22 3.04
CA ARG A 104 -10.00 0.20 3.38
C ARG A 104 -9.39 1.05 2.29
N TYR A 105 -8.50 1.94 2.66
CA TYR A 105 -7.49 2.55 1.79
C TYR A 105 -6.34 3.13 2.60
N THR A 106 -5.21 3.34 1.94
CA THR A 106 -4.07 4.04 2.52
C THR A 106 -3.93 5.44 1.96
N THR A 107 -3.36 6.33 2.76
CA THR A 107 -3.01 7.69 2.36
C THR A 107 -1.81 8.15 3.18
N GLU A 108 -1.16 9.22 2.75
CA GLU A 108 -0.14 9.86 3.56
C GLU A 108 -0.75 10.64 4.73
N ASP A 109 -0.03 10.73 5.84
CA ASP A 109 -0.46 11.45 7.05
C ASP A 109 -0.62 12.95 6.83
N ASN A 110 0.13 13.53 5.89
CA ASN A 110 0.07 14.93 5.48
C ASN A 110 -1.06 15.21 4.46
N ASN A 111 -1.74 14.18 3.92
CA ASN A 111 -2.85 14.35 2.98
C ASN A 111 -4.15 14.72 3.72
N ALA A 112 -4.21 15.97 4.22
CA ALA A 112 -5.34 16.47 4.99
C ALA A 112 -6.68 16.35 4.24
N ALA A 113 -6.67 16.48 2.89
CA ALA A 113 -7.88 16.36 2.08
C ALA A 113 -8.44 14.94 2.11
N SER A 114 -7.59 13.92 1.93
CA SER A 114 -7.97 12.51 1.98
C SER A 114 -8.45 12.11 3.38
N LEU A 115 -7.72 12.51 4.43
CA LEU A 115 -8.06 12.21 5.82
C LEU A 115 -9.39 12.87 6.24
N ARG A 116 -9.68 14.08 5.76
CA ARG A 116 -10.97 14.74 5.97
C ARG A 116 -12.10 13.97 5.29
N LEU A 117 -11.93 13.52 4.05
CA LEU A 117 -12.92 12.68 3.35
C LEU A 117 -13.16 11.36 4.10
N ALA A 118 -12.10 10.72 4.60
CA ALA A 118 -12.20 9.53 5.45
C ALA A 118 -13.11 9.78 6.65
N SER A 119 -12.79 10.80 7.44
CA SER A 119 -13.55 11.16 8.63
C SER A 119 -15.02 11.46 8.32
N MET A 120 -15.30 12.24 7.27
CA MET A 120 -16.68 12.58 6.86
C MET A 120 -17.47 11.35 6.37
N ALA A 121 -16.80 10.34 5.82
CA ALA A 121 -17.41 9.09 5.38
C ALA A 121 -17.47 8.02 6.50
N GLY A 122 -16.99 8.34 7.71
CA GLY A 122 -17.02 7.46 8.88
C GLY A 122 -15.94 6.39 8.91
N PHE A 123 -14.82 6.62 8.21
CA PHE A 123 -13.61 5.81 8.37
C PHE A 123 -12.87 6.20 9.65
N GLN A 124 -12.19 5.24 10.23
CA GLN A 124 -11.31 5.41 11.37
C GLN A 124 -9.87 5.07 10.97
N ARG A 125 -8.89 5.72 11.59
CA ARG A 125 -7.49 5.32 11.45
C ARG A 125 -7.28 4.00 12.18
N LEU A 126 -6.76 2.99 11.49
CA LEU A 126 -6.47 1.68 12.07
C LEU A 126 -5.01 1.55 12.46
N LEU A 127 -4.10 1.96 11.59
CA LEU A 127 -2.66 1.94 11.86
C LEU A 127 -1.95 3.03 11.08
N GLU A 128 -0.70 3.28 11.50
CA GLU A 128 0.22 4.19 10.83
C GLU A 128 1.60 3.53 10.77
N LYS A 129 2.22 3.55 9.61
CA LYS A 129 3.56 2.99 9.35
C LYS A 129 4.49 4.08 8.85
N ALA A 130 5.75 3.96 9.21
CA ALA A 130 6.79 4.75 8.57
C ALA A 130 7.06 4.23 7.16
N VAL A 131 7.32 5.16 6.25
CA VAL A 131 7.78 4.88 4.89
C VAL A 131 9.11 5.56 4.69
N PHE A 132 10.06 4.83 4.15
CA PHE A 132 11.37 5.32 3.79
C PHE A 132 11.61 5.08 2.31
N TRP A 133 12.10 6.11 1.64
CA TRP A 133 12.48 6.08 0.23
C TRP A 133 13.95 6.47 0.08
N CYS A 134 14.68 5.73 -0.75
CA CYS A 134 16.09 5.97 -1.05
C CYS A 134 16.34 5.76 -2.53
N VAL A 135 16.79 6.81 -3.21
CA VAL A 135 17.18 6.78 -4.63
C VAL A 135 18.65 6.43 -4.73
N LYS A 136 18.98 5.47 -5.57
CA LYS A 136 20.33 4.97 -5.84
C LYS A 136 21.12 4.65 -4.57
N PRO A 137 20.66 3.65 -3.78
CA PRO A 137 21.42 3.21 -2.61
C PRO A 137 22.80 2.72 -2.99
N LYS A 138 23.82 3.05 -2.18
CA LYS A 138 25.22 2.67 -2.45
C LYS A 138 25.76 1.65 -1.48
N LYS A 139 25.11 1.45 -0.32
CA LYS A 139 25.56 0.53 0.72
C LYS A 139 24.40 0.01 1.57
N ALA A 140 24.60 -1.19 2.10
CA ALA A 140 23.76 -1.77 3.13
C ALA A 140 24.42 -1.63 4.52
N PRO A 141 23.65 -1.41 5.60
CA PRO A 141 24.23 -1.36 6.95
C PRO A 141 24.78 -2.73 7.34
N THR A 142 25.87 -2.75 8.13
CA THR A 142 26.42 -4.00 8.67
C THR A 142 25.88 -4.24 10.07
N VAL A 143 25.14 -5.33 10.26
CA VAL A 143 24.62 -5.75 11.57
C VAL A 143 25.33 -7.01 12.03
N ARG A 144 26.18 -6.90 13.07
CA ARG A 144 26.94 -8.02 13.59
C ARG A 144 26.20 -8.76 14.71
N GLY A 145 26.35 -10.08 14.74
CA GLY A 145 25.85 -10.91 15.85
C GLY A 145 24.32 -10.91 15.94
N TYR A 146 23.63 -10.84 14.82
CA TYR A 146 22.21 -11.13 14.74
C TYR A 146 21.98 -12.57 14.28
N LEU A 147 20.74 -13.00 14.35
CA LEU A 147 20.28 -14.32 13.93
C LEU A 147 20.39 -14.47 12.41
N PRO A 148 20.59 -15.69 11.89
CA PRO A 148 20.49 -15.92 10.45
C PRO A 148 19.11 -15.53 9.93
N ILE A 149 19.08 -14.88 8.78
CA ILE A 149 17.85 -14.59 8.04
C ILE A 149 17.73 -15.63 6.94
N GLU A 150 16.61 -16.32 6.91
CA GLU A 150 16.35 -17.42 5.97
C GLU A 150 15.13 -17.08 5.12
N GLU A 151 15.13 -17.51 3.87
CA GLU A 151 13.94 -17.40 3.02
C GLU A 151 12.94 -18.48 3.42
N ALA A 152 11.69 -18.07 3.60
CA ALA A 152 10.57 -18.96 3.96
C ALA A 152 9.51 -18.97 2.86
N LYS A 153 8.91 -20.12 2.62
CA LYS A 153 7.70 -20.20 1.79
C LYS A 153 6.55 -19.46 2.50
N PRO A 154 5.57 -18.90 1.76
CA PRO A 154 4.47 -18.13 2.33
C PRO A 154 3.75 -18.84 3.48
N ALA A 155 3.36 -20.10 3.29
CA ALA A 155 2.70 -20.89 4.33
C ALA A 155 3.58 -21.05 5.59
N ARG A 156 4.89 -21.24 5.41
CA ARG A 156 5.82 -21.33 6.55
C ARG A 156 5.99 -19.99 7.28
N ALA A 157 6.03 -18.89 6.54
CA ALA A 157 6.09 -17.55 7.13
C ALA A 157 4.83 -17.26 7.96
N PHE A 158 3.66 -17.66 7.48
CA PHE A 158 2.39 -17.59 8.22
C PHE A 158 2.43 -18.42 9.50
N GLU A 159 2.79 -19.72 9.44
CA GLU A 159 2.94 -20.58 10.63
C GLU A 159 3.91 -19.98 11.66
N LEU A 160 5.02 -19.41 11.21
CA LEU A 160 6.00 -18.77 12.08
C LEU A 160 5.43 -17.51 12.74
N LEU A 161 4.64 -16.72 12.02
CA LEU A 161 3.98 -15.54 12.60
C LEU A 161 3.06 -15.95 13.76
N GLU A 162 2.39 -17.09 13.69
CA GLU A 162 1.55 -17.57 14.77
C GLU A 162 2.33 -17.88 16.08
N THR A 163 3.67 -18.05 16.00
CA THR A 163 4.53 -18.17 17.19
C THR A 163 4.80 -16.83 17.89
N ASN A 164 4.55 -15.71 17.19
CA ASN A 164 4.67 -14.33 17.68
C ASN A 164 3.71 -13.39 16.93
N PRO A 165 2.40 -13.53 17.12
CA PRO A 165 1.41 -12.74 16.35
C PRO A 165 1.47 -11.24 16.64
N SER A 166 2.03 -10.83 17.79
CA SER A 166 2.21 -9.41 18.14
C SER A 166 3.19 -8.67 17.22
N LEU A 167 3.99 -9.40 16.42
CA LEU A 167 4.94 -8.82 15.48
C LEU A 167 4.25 -8.03 14.36
N VAL A 168 3.02 -8.41 14.00
CA VAL A 168 2.19 -7.73 13.00
C VAL A 168 1.04 -7.03 13.70
N LEU A 169 1.13 -5.71 13.84
CA LEU A 169 0.11 -4.91 14.53
C LEU A 169 -1.26 -5.06 13.86
N HIS A 170 -2.29 -5.19 14.68
CA HIS A 170 -3.68 -5.39 14.26
C HIS A 170 -3.91 -6.58 13.32
N GLY A 171 -2.94 -7.50 13.19
CA GLY A 171 -3.03 -8.60 12.25
C GLY A 171 -3.10 -8.15 10.78
N VAL A 172 -2.44 -7.04 10.42
CA VAL A 172 -2.51 -6.44 9.09
C VAL A 172 -1.11 -6.34 8.48
N LEU A 173 -0.92 -7.00 7.34
CA LEU A 173 0.27 -6.87 6.50
C LEU A 173 0.14 -5.62 5.62
N VAL A 174 1.20 -4.84 5.53
CA VAL A 174 1.28 -3.66 4.64
C VAL A 174 2.30 -3.94 3.55
N TYR A 175 1.97 -3.75 2.29
CA TYR A 175 2.85 -3.96 1.14
C TYR A 175 2.47 -3.01 0.00
N ASP A 176 3.44 -2.35 -0.59
CA ASP A 176 3.24 -1.45 -1.75
C ASP A 176 2.05 -0.50 -1.62
N TRP A 177 1.88 0.15 -0.49
CA TRP A 177 0.73 1.00 -0.17
C TRP A 177 -0.62 0.27 -0.07
N LYS A 178 -0.62 -1.06 -0.14
CA LYS A 178 -1.79 -1.93 0.06
C LYS A 178 -1.73 -2.61 1.40
N VAL A 179 -2.83 -3.18 1.81
CA VAL A 179 -2.92 -3.95 3.04
C VAL A 179 -3.76 -5.19 2.84
N ALA A 180 -3.42 -6.24 3.59
CA ALA A 180 -4.21 -7.46 3.70
C ALA A 180 -4.18 -7.96 5.15
N ASP A 181 -5.20 -8.72 5.57
CA ASP A 181 -5.15 -9.40 6.85
C ASP A 181 -4.02 -10.45 6.88
N SER A 182 -3.45 -10.72 8.05
CA SER A 182 -2.45 -11.77 8.23
C SER A 182 -3.11 -13.16 8.25
N ALA A 183 -3.64 -13.57 7.11
CA ALA A 183 -4.25 -14.88 6.89
C ALA A 183 -3.44 -15.67 5.85
N LEU A 184 -3.51 -17.01 5.90
CA LEU A 184 -2.72 -17.87 5.02
C LEU A 184 -2.92 -17.53 3.53
N GLU A 185 -4.18 -17.32 3.12
CA GLU A 185 -4.50 -16.97 1.73
C GLU A 185 -3.80 -15.68 1.26
N ASN A 186 -3.63 -14.70 2.16
CA ASN A 186 -2.97 -13.44 1.84
C ASN A 186 -1.44 -13.59 1.81
N PHE A 187 -0.87 -14.44 2.66
CA PHE A 187 0.55 -14.81 2.56
C PHE A 187 0.85 -15.49 1.23
N GLU A 188 -0.02 -16.40 0.78
CA GLU A 188 0.12 -17.08 -0.52
C GLU A 188 -0.05 -16.10 -1.68
N GLU A 189 -0.99 -15.16 -1.61
CA GLU A 189 -1.20 -14.12 -2.62
C GLU A 189 0.01 -13.18 -2.72
N ILE A 190 0.46 -12.65 -1.59
CA ILE A 190 1.66 -11.79 -1.52
C ILE A 190 2.89 -12.57 -2.01
N GLY A 191 3.00 -13.83 -1.64
CA GLY A 191 4.14 -14.69 -2.00
C GLY A 191 4.24 -15.07 -3.47
N ARG A 192 3.28 -14.71 -4.32
CA ARG A 192 3.40 -14.85 -5.77
C ARG A 192 4.47 -13.93 -6.35
N ASP A 193 4.62 -12.74 -5.76
CA ASP A 193 5.54 -11.71 -6.23
C ASP A 193 6.64 -11.39 -5.20
N HIS A 194 6.40 -11.64 -3.90
CA HIS A 194 7.29 -11.28 -2.80
C HIS A 194 7.99 -12.50 -2.19
N GLY A 195 9.28 -12.39 -1.88
CA GLY A 195 9.98 -13.31 -0.99
C GLY A 195 9.71 -12.98 0.48
N PHE A 196 9.54 -13.99 1.32
CA PHE A 196 9.47 -13.84 2.78
C PHE A 196 10.81 -14.24 3.42
N PHE A 197 11.31 -13.41 4.33
CA PHE A 197 12.61 -13.57 4.98
C PHE A 197 12.42 -13.49 6.50
N VAL A 198 12.81 -14.54 7.20
CA VAL A 198 12.50 -14.73 8.61
C VAL A 198 13.76 -14.96 9.44
N ALA A 199 13.77 -14.49 10.68
CA ALA A 199 14.78 -14.84 11.67
C ALA A 199 14.10 -15.37 12.93
N LEU A 200 14.65 -16.46 13.48
CA LEU A 200 14.08 -17.18 14.62
C LEU A 200 14.94 -17.05 15.85
N LYS A 201 14.34 -16.76 17.00
CA LYS A 201 14.96 -16.78 18.32
C LYS A 201 14.28 -17.82 19.19
N ASN A 202 15.01 -18.83 19.60
CA ASN A 202 14.46 -19.94 20.41
C ASN A 202 13.22 -20.59 19.77
N GLY A 203 13.23 -20.77 18.46
CA GLY A 203 12.14 -21.38 17.68
C GLY A 203 10.92 -20.48 17.43
N LYS A 204 10.92 -19.24 17.92
CA LYS A 204 9.86 -18.25 17.67
C LYS A 204 10.31 -17.21 16.65
N LEU A 205 9.38 -16.66 15.91
CA LEU A 205 9.66 -15.57 14.97
C LEU A 205 10.12 -14.32 15.73
N ASP A 206 11.34 -13.86 15.43
CA ASP A 206 11.93 -12.66 16.03
C ASP A 206 11.81 -11.44 15.10
N SER A 207 12.04 -11.66 13.81
CA SER A 207 11.79 -10.67 12.78
C SER A 207 11.40 -11.32 11.45
N MET A 208 10.68 -10.56 10.65
CA MET A 208 10.25 -10.93 9.31
C MET A 208 10.31 -9.72 8.39
N SER A 209 10.74 -9.93 7.17
CA SER A 209 10.48 -9.00 6.08
C SER A 209 9.90 -9.75 4.89
N PHE A 210 9.25 -9.01 4.01
CA PHE A 210 8.88 -9.51 2.70
C PHE A 210 9.04 -8.39 1.68
N GLY A 211 9.51 -8.75 0.50
CA GLY A 211 9.84 -7.74 -0.50
C GLY A 211 10.05 -8.34 -1.88
N HIS A 212 10.06 -7.46 -2.87
CA HIS A 212 10.21 -7.83 -4.27
C HIS A 212 10.82 -6.69 -5.10
N SER A 213 11.27 -7.04 -6.29
CA SER A 213 11.66 -6.06 -7.30
C SER A 213 10.47 -5.73 -8.19
N ARG A 214 10.10 -4.46 -8.27
CA ARG A 214 9.09 -3.96 -9.22
C ARG A 214 9.75 -3.15 -10.32
N GLN A 215 9.11 -3.16 -11.49
CA GLN A 215 9.51 -2.36 -12.64
C GLN A 215 8.31 -1.51 -13.07
N ASP A 216 8.17 -0.37 -12.41
CA ASP A 216 7.17 0.63 -12.77
C ASP A 216 7.80 1.66 -13.73
N LEU A 217 8.10 2.88 -13.22
CA LEU A 217 8.86 3.91 -13.94
C LEU A 217 10.37 3.68 -13.82
N GLU A 218 10.79 3.09 -12.70
CA GLU A 218 12.17 2.72 -12.39
C GLU A 218 12.20 1.37 -11.66
N LYS A 219 13.36 0.72 -11.62
CA LYS A 219 13.52 -0.54 -10.91
C LYS A 219 13.64 -0.31 -9.40
N THR A 220 12.55 -0.57 -8.68
CA THR A 220 12.44 -0.37 -7.25
C THR A 220 12.46 -1.69 -6.49
N TRP A 221 13.25 -1.81 -5.41
CA TRP A 221 13.10 -2.86 -4.42
C TRP A 221 12.16 -2.39 -3.32
N GLY A 222 10.96 -2.94 -3.29
CA GLY A 222 9.96 -2.67 -2.25
C GLY A 222 10.01 -3.74 -1.16
N PHE A 223 10.00 -3.34 0.14
CA PHE A 223 9.93 -4.30 1.23
C PHE A 223 9.26 -3.75 2.48
N THR A 224 8.72 -4.66 3.29
CA THR A 224 8.16 -4.36 4.62
C THR A 224 8.92 -5.12 5.68
N VAL A 225 9.15 -4.49 6.83
CA VAL A 225 9.84 -5.10 7.97
C VAL A 225 8.94 -5.12 9.19
N HIS A 226 8.90 -6.28 9.86
CA HIS A 226 8.36 -6.48 11.19
C HIS A 226 9.46 -7.06 12.09
N ALA A 227 9.71 -6.48 13.25
CA ALA A 227 10.77 -6.90 14.15
C ALA A 227 10.41 -6.70 15.62
N SER A 228 10.95 -7.55 16.50
CA SER A 228 10.75 -7.47 17.94
C SER A 228 11.61 -6.39 18.61
N ASP A 229 12.71 -6.00 17.96
CA ASP A 229 13.63 -4.97 18.46
C ASP A 229 14.39 -4.26 17.32
N SER A 230 15.09 -3.17 17.67
CA SER A 230 15.88 -2.38 16.73
C SER A 230 17.00 -3.18 16.04
N LYS A 231 17.55 -4.20 16.68
CA LYS A 231 18.61 -5.03 16.09
C LYS A 231 18.05 -5.95 15.01
N GLY A 232 16.90 -6.59 15.27
CA GLY A 232 16.16 -7.37 14.30
C GLY A 232 15.68 -6.54 13.12
N PHE A 233 15.18 -5.35 13.40
CA PHE A 233 14.79 -4.37 12.39
C PHE A 233 15.96 -4.04 11.45
N LEU A 234 17.09 -3.59 12.00
CA LEU A 234 18.28 -3.26 11.19
C LEU A 234 18.84 -4.45 10.42
N ALA A 235 18.75 -5.66 10.97
CA ALA A 235 19.21 -6.86 10.28
C ALA A 235 18.34 -7.15 9.04
N GLN A 236 17.01 -7.05 9.16
CA GLN A 236 16.09 -7.19 8.03
C GLN A 236 16.28 -6.07 7.00
N VAL A 237 16.47 -4.82 7.44
CA VAL A 237 16.81 -3.70 6.55
C VAL A 237 18.12 -3.98 5.81
N SER A 238 19.18 -4.38 6.53
CA SER A 238 20.47 -4.73 5.93
C SER A 238 20.34 -5.81 4.86
N PHE A 239 19.59 -6.86 5.16
CA PHE A 239 19.33 -7.97 4.25
C PHE A 239 18.63 -7.49 2.96
N ASN A 240 17.55 -6.72 3.09
CA ASN A 240 16.82 -6.21 1.94
C ASN A 240 17.60 -5.17 1.13
N MET A 241 18.39 -4.31 1.79
CA MET A 241 19.28 -3.37 1.11
C MET A 241 20.35 -4.11 0.30
N THR A 242 20.90 -5.21 0.83
CA THR A 242 21.85 -6.06 0.09
C THR A 242 21.18 -6.64 -1.16
N ARG A 243 19.96 -7.15 -1.04
CA ARG A 243 19.17 -7.66 -2.18
C ARG A 243 18.91 -6.58 -3.23
N ALA A 244 18.58 -5.36 -2.79
CA ALA A 244 18.39 -4.23 -3.69
C ALA A 244 19.66 -3.89 -4.50
N LEU A 245 20.81 -3.89 -3.84
CA LEU A 245 22.11 -3.65 -4.48
C LEU A 245 22.48 -4.77 -5.46
N GLU A 246 22.32 -6.03 -5.07
CA GLU A 246 22.53 -7.20 -5.94
C GLU A 246 21.62 -7.17 -7.17
N ALA A 247 20.38 -6.74 -6.99
CA ALA A 247 19.41 -6.56 -8.07
C ALA A 247 19.70 -5.32 -8.93
N SER A 248 20.65 -4.46 -8.57
CA SER A 248 20.89 -3.17 -9.23
C SER A 248 19.62 -2.32 -9.31
N SER A 249 18.94 -2.17 -8.18
CA SER A 249 17.72 -1.37 -8.07
C SER A 249 18.06 0.12 -8.11
N ASP A 250 17.27 0.90 -8.85
CA ASP A 250 17.43 2.35 -8.96
C ASP A 250 16.94 3.04 -7.68
N SER A 251 15.96 2.44 -7.01
CA SER A 251 15.45 2.95 -5.74
C SER A 251 15.04 1.81 -4.80
N VAL A 252 14.88 2.18 -3.53
CA VAL A 252 14.36 1.31 -2.47
C VAL A 252 13.22 2.02 -1.77
N MET A 253 12.13 1.29 -1.52
CA MET A 253 11.03 1.74 -0.67
C MET A 253 10.83 0.74 0.46
N SER A 254 10.78 1.19 1.70
CA SER A 254 10.47 0.32 2.82
C SER A 254 9.33 0.86 3.68
N THR A 255 8.57 -0.07 4.26
CA THR A 255 7.50 0.21 5.22
C THR A 255 7.77 -0.54 6.51
N PHE A 256 7.63 0.11 7.66
CA PHE A 256 7.94 -0.47 8.97
C PHE A 256 7.21 0.25 10.11
N GLU A 257 7.32 -0.28 11.33
CA GLU A 257 6.74 0.33 12.52
C GLU A 257 7.44 1.65 12.87
N ARG A 258 6.66 2.68 13.23
CA ARG A 258 7.16 4.02 13.52
C ARG A 258 8.22 4.08 14.64
N GLU A 259 8.16 3.17 15.58
CA GLU A 259 9.16 3.06 16.67
C GLU A 259 10.60 2.88 16.18
N PHE A 260 10.79 2.42 14.93
CA PHE A 260 12.11 2.22 14.33
C PHE A 260 12.61 3.42 13.50
N GLU A 261 11.85 4.50 13.40
CA GLU A 261 12.24 5.68 12.59
C GLU A 261 13.56 6.30 13.05
N GLU A 262 13.74 6.45 14.37
CA GLU A 262 14.98 6.97 14.93
C GLU A 262 16.16 6.02 14.65
N THR A 263 15.93 4.71 14.79
CA THR A 263 16.93 3.67 14.50
C THR A 263 17.36 3.72 13.03
N LEU A 264 16.42 3.82 12.09
CA LEU A 264 16.73 3.94 10.67
C LEU A 264 17.43 5.29 10.36
N GLY A 265 17.03 6.35 11.03
CA GLY A 265 17.60 7.70 10.85
C GLY A 265 19.09 7.81 11.16
N GLN A 266 19.64 6.86 11.92
CA GLN A 266 21.08 6.80 12.23
C GLN A 266 21.90 6.05 11.17
N VAL A 267 21.24 5.47 10.15
CA VAL A 267 21.88 4.66 9.11
C VAL A 267 22.11 5.50 7.86
N ASP A 268 23.34 5.47 7.36
CA ASP A 268 23.71 6.06 6.08
C ASP A 268 23.72 4.98 4.99
N PHE A 269 22.79 5.07 4.05
CA PHE A 269 22.70 4.18 2.88
C PHE A 269 23.43 4.71 1.63
N GLY A 270 23.97 5.92 1.72
CA GLY A 270 24.62 6.59 0.60
C GLY A 270 23.67 6.95 -0.54
N CYS A 271 22.39 7.17 -0.24
CA CYS A 271 21.37 7.56 -1.22
C CYS A 271 21.73 8.89 -1.89
N GLU A 272 21.41 9.04 -3.19
CA GLU A 272 21.46 10.34 -3.85
C GLU A 272 20.36 11.27 -3.34
N GLU A 273 19.14 10.71 -3.15
CA GLU A 273 18.01 11.38 -2.51
C GLU A 273 17.39 10.44 -1.50
N GLN A 274 16.85 11.01 -0.44
CA GLN A 274 16.20 10.26 0.64
C GLN A 274 14.95 11.01 1.08
N ASP A 275 13.83 10.31 1.20
CA ASP A 275 12.58 10.85 1.70
C ASP A 275 12.00 9.95 2.79
N LYS A 276 11.18 10.54 3.67
CA LYS A 276 10.46 9.87 4.76
C LYS A 276 9.05 10.40 4.85
N GLY A 277 8.13 9.52 5.13
CA GLY A 277 6.73 9.87 5.32
C GLY A 277 6.02 8.81 6.15
N HIS A 278 4.72 8.98 6.30
CA HIS A 278 3.90 8.00 7.00
C HIS A 278 2.73 7.58 6.14
N LEU A 279 2.51 6.28 6.08
CA LEU A 279 1.32 5.65 5.53
C LEU A 279 0.29 5.51 6.64
N VAL A 280 -0.90 6.03 6.41
CA VAL A 280 -2.06 5.85 7.30
C VAL A 280 -3.04 4.90 6.63
N LEU A 281 -3.37 3.81 7.30
CA LEU A 281 -4.50 2.96 6.92
C LEU A 281 -5.76 3.48 7.59
N VAL A 282 -6.79 3.73 6.80
CA VAL A 282 -8.13 4.01 7.28
C VAL A 282 -9.07 2.87 6.92
N GLU A 283 -9.96 2.55 7.86
CA GLU A 283 -10.93 1.47 7.73
C GLU A 283 -12.34 1.93 8.13
N LYS A 284 -13.33 1.40 7.44
CA LYS A 284 -14.74 1.54 7.78
C LYS A 284 -15.39 0.17 7.71
N GLN A 285 -16.04 -0.27 8.80
CA GLN A 285 -16.94 -1.41 8.78
C GLN A 285 -18.19 -1.04 7.98
N VAL A 286 -18.57 -1.91 7.07
CA VAL A 286 -19.77 -1.77 6.24
C VAL A 286 -20.91 -2.54 6.90
N LYS A 287 -22.01 -1.87 7.16
CA LYS A 287 -23.19 -2.54 7.70
C LYS A 287 -23.79 -3.41 6.61
N GLN A 288 -23.91 -4.70 6.86
CA GLN A 288 -24.70 -5.55 5.99
C GLN A 288 -26.16 -5.10 6.04
N ALA A 289 -26.77 -4.94 4.89
CA ALA A 289 -28.21 -4.72 4.82
C ALA A 289 -28.90 -5.99 5.39
N ASN A 290 -29.64 -5.82 6.48
CA ASN A 290 -30.50 -6.88 7.07
C ASN A 290 -31.59 -7.27 6.09
#